data_8d546c54a20733013bb0d938963588ad
#
_entry.id   8d546c54a20733013bb0d938963588ad
#
_cell.length_a   1.000
_cell.length_b   1.000
_cell.length_c   1.000
_cell.angle_alpha   90.00
_cell.angle_beta   90.00
_cell.angle_gamma   90.00
#
_symmetry.space_group_name_H-M   'P 1'
#
loop_
_entity.id
_entity.type
_entity.pdbx_description
1 polymer ?
#
loop_
_entity_poly.entity_id
_entity_poly.type
_entity_poly.pdbx_seq_one_letter_code
_entity_poly.pdbx_strand_id
1 'polypeptide(L)'
;PYVQELLTELTNMRQFSDLREERKLEVRIFSFSYKKGIPVDTSGNGGGYVFDCRAINNPGKYDHFKHFTGLDKEVIDFLEEDGEVTKFLSHVYELADAHVTRYMERKFTNLMFSFGCTGGQHRSVYCAQHLAEYLAKKYNITVKVYHREQDIKQEF
;
A
#
# COMPACT_ATOMS: atom_id res chain seq x y z
N PRO A 1 -42.29 -11.97 -27.12
CA PRO A 1 -42.07 -11.50 -25.75
C PRO A 1 -40.98 -12.29 -24.99
N TYR A 2 -41.10 -13.60 -25.01
CA TYR A 2 -40.12 -14.47 -24.27
C TYR A 2 -38.71 -14.33 -24.79
N VAL A 3 -38.50 -14.34 -26.11
CA VAL A 3 -37.18 -14.21 -26.74
C VAL A 3 -36.58 -12.82 -26.42
N GLN A 4 -37.43 -11.79 -26.43
CA GLN A 4 -36.98 -10.42 -26.12
C GLN A 4 -36.53 -10.28 -24.67
N GLU A 5 -37.27 -10.88 -23.74
CA GLU A 5 -36.89 -10.89 -22.32
C GLU A 5 -35.56 -11.62 -22.09
N LEU A 6 -35.40 -12.77 -22.74
CA LEU A 6 -34.16 -13.57 -22.62
C LEU A 6 -32.95 -12.80 -23.15
N LEU A 7 -33.09 -12.12 -24.30
CA LEU A 7 -32.04 -11.27 -24.86
C LEU A 7 -31.65 -10.13 -23.94
N THR A 8 -32.67 -9.51 -23.31
CA THR A 8 -32.43 -8.42 -22.34
C THR A 8 -31.66 -8.92 -21.13
N GLU A 9 -32.01 -10.08 -20.57
CA GLU A 9 -31.29 -10.69 -19.45
C GLU A 9 -29.84 -11.00 -19.81
N LEU A 10 -29.59 -11.59 -20.96
CA LEU A 10 -28.24 -11.90 -21.43
C LEU A 10 -27.40 -10.65 -21.61
N THR A 11 -27.98 -9.56 -22.14
CA THR A 11 -27.31 -8.28 -22.30
C THR A 11 -26.94 -7.69 -20.94
N ASN A 12 -27.86 -7.74 -19.97
CA ASN A 12 -27.63 -7.24 -18.62
C ASN A 12 -26.53 -8.02 -17.92
N MET A 13 -26.51 -9.33 -18.04
CA MET A 13 -25.47 -10.19 -17.48
C MET A 13 -24.10 -9.88 -18.08
N ARG A 14 -24.04 -9.65 -19.39
CA ARG A 14 -22.80 -9.29 -20.09
C ARG A 14 -22.28 -7.93 -19.62
N GLN A 15 -23.14 -6.93 -19.51
CA GLN A 15 -22.78 -5.61 -19.01
C GLN A 15 -22.25 -5.68 -17.57
N PHE A 16 -22.91 -6.47 -16.74
CA PHE A 16 -22.46 -6.67 -15.36
C PHE A 16 -21.08 -7.35 -15.29
N SER A 17 -20.84 -8.35 -16.13
CA SER A 17 -19.55 -9.03 -16.22
C SER A 17 -18.45 -8.08 -16.70
N ASP A 18 -18.73 -7.25 -17.72
CA ASP A 18 -17.79 -6.28 -18.25
C ASP A 18 -17.40 -5.24 -17.18
N LEU A 19 -18.38 -4.73 -16.45
CA LEU A 19 -18.15 -3.80 -15.34
C LEU A 19 -17.28 -4.44 -14.26
N ARG A 20 -17.47 -5.72 -13.97
CA ARG A 20 -16.69 -6.46 -13.00
C ARG A 20 -15.24 -6.65 -13.44
N GLU A 21 -15.02 -6.89 -14.75
CA GLU A 21 -13.70 -7.04 -15.33
C GLU A 21 -12.91 -5.74 -15.36
N GLU A 22 -13.61 -4.59 -15.42
CA GLU A 22 -12.99 -3.26 -15.40
C GLU A 22 -12.53 -2.84 -14.01
N ARG A 23 -12.93 -3.53 -12.94
CA ARG A 23 -12.50 -3.19 -11.60
C ARG A 23 -11.01 -3.45 -11.45
N LYS A 24 -10.29 -2.39 -11.14
CA LYS A 24 -8.86 -2.48 -10.82
C LYS A 24 -8.68 -3.03 -9.41
N LEU A 25 -7.56 -3.70 -9.21
CA LEU A 25 -7.08 -4.00 -7.88
C LEU A 25 -6.82 -2.69 -7.14
N GLU A 26 -7.37 -2.57 -5.94
CA GLU A 26 -7.06 -1.48 -5.03
C GLU A 26 -6.05 -1.96 -3.99
N VAL A 27 -4.87 -1.36 -3.99
CA VAL A 27 -3.82 -1.63 -3.01
C VAL A 27 -3.83 -0.50 -1.99
N ARG A 28 -4.05 -0.84 -0.72
CA ARG A 28 -4.04 0.11 0.38
C ARG A 28 -2.78 -0.08 1.20
N ILE A 29 -2.06 1.01 1.40
CA ILE A 29 -0.78 1.02 2.08
C ILE A 29 -0.84 1.98 3.26
N PHE A 30 -0.44 1.50 4.43
CA PHE A 30 -0.48 2.27 5.68
C PHE A 30 0.91 2.41 6.25
N SER A 31 1.21 3.56 6.84
CA SER A 31 2.29 3.69 7.81
C SER A 31 1.71 3.92 9.19
N PHE A 32 2.31 3.35 10.23
CA PHE A 32 1.75 3.39 11.57
C PHE A 32 2.81 3.28 12.67
N SER A 33 2.42 3.69 13.88
CA SER A 33 3.19 3.48 15.10
C SER A 33 2.73 2.21 15.81
N TYR A 34 3.66 1.32 16.15
CA TYR A 34 3.32 0.13 16.95
C TYR A 34 2.73 0.49 18.31
N LYS A 35 3.04 1.68 18.85
CA LYS A 35 2.46 2.15 20.11
C LYS A 35 0.94 2.35 20.02
N LYS A 36 0.44 2.61 18.82
CA LYS A 36 -0.99 2.85 18.58
C LYS A 36 -1.71 1.66 17.96
N GLY A 37 -0.98 0.58 17.72
CA GLY A 37 -1.53 -0.66 17.19
C GLY A 37 -1.56 -0.75 15.68
N ILE A 38 -1.69 -1.98 15.19
CA ILE A 38 -1.72 -2.29 13.76
C ILE A 38 -3.02 -1.76 13.14
N PRO A 39 -2.98 -1.16 11.93
CA PRO A 39 -4.20 -0.70 11.26
C PRO A 39 -5.20 -1.84 11.02
N VAL A 40 -6.49 -1.54 11.21
CA VAL A 40 -7.58 -2.49 10.99
C VAL A 40 -7.95 -2.50 9.51
N ASP A 41 -8.12 -3.70 8.96
CA ASP A 41 -8.59 -3.87 7.58
C ASP A 41 -10.11 -3.79 7.54
N THR A 42 -10.62 -2.85 6.75
CA THR A 42 -12.06 -2.65 6.57
C THR A 42 -12.61 -3.31 5.30
N SER A 43 -11.77 -4.00 4.52
CA SER A 43 -12.21 -4.66 3.27
C SER A 43 -12.95 -5.97 3.49
N GLY A 44 -12.85 -6.56 4.67
CA GLY A 44 -13.37 -7.89 4.95
C GLY A 44 -12.36 -9.02 4.76
N ASN A 45 -11.15 -8.74 4.26
CA ASN A 45 -10.12 -9.75 4.03
C ASN A 45 -9.34 -10.14 5.30
N GLY A 46 -9.57 -9.45 6.40
CA GLY A 46 -8.92 -9.76 7.69
C GLY A 46 -7.49 -9.25 7.82
N GLY A 47 -7.05 -8.36 6.94
CA GLY A 47 -5.72 -7.77 6.98
C GLY A 47 -4.89 -8.09 5.74
N GLY A 48 -3.59 -7.90 5.85
CA GLY A 48 -2.63 -8.14 4.79
C GLY A 48 -1.24 -8.22 5.37
N TYR A 49 -0.24 -7.78 4.61
CA TYR A 49 1.14 -7.74 5.11
C TYR A 49 1.30 -6.69 6.19
N VAL A 50 2.06 -7.03 7.23
CA VAL A 50 2.54 -6.08 8.22
C VAL A 50 4.06 -6.18 8.24
N PHE A 51 4.73 -5.12 7.84
CA PHE A 51 6.19 -5.06 7.81
C PHE A 51 6.70 -4.25 9.00
N ASP A 52 7.61 -4.85 9.74
CA ASP A 52 8.25 -4.21 10.87
C ASP A 52 9.53 -3.49 10.40
N CYS A 53 9.51 -2.17 10.48
CA CYS A 53 10.62 -1.32 10.05
C CYS A 53 11.57 -0.96 11.21
N ARG A 54 11.40 -1.55 12.39
CA ARG A 54 12.16 -1.14 13.60
C ARG A 54 13.63 -1.53 13.56
N ALA A 55 14.01 -2.47 12.70
CA ALA A 55 15.43 -2.84 12.55
C ALA A 55 16.24 -1.82 11.73
N ILE A 56 15.57 -0.98 10.96
CA ILE A 56 16.21 0.09 10.16
C ILE A 56 16.74 1.17 11.10
N ASN A 57 17.88 1.77 10.75
CA ASN A 57 18.49 2.84 11.55
C ASN A 57 17.49 3.98 11.79
N ASN A 58 17.38 4.42 13.05
CA ASN A 58 16.29 5.29 13.50
C ASN A 58 16.70 6.77 13.49
N PRO A 59 16.13 7.59 12.57
CA PRO A 59 16.36 9.05 12.61
C PRO A 59 15.85 9.70 13.89
N GLY A 60 14.88 9.08 14.56
CA GLY A 60 14.28 9.61 15.79
C GLY A 60 15.24 9.70 16.97
N LYS A 61 16.45 9.13 16.87
CA LYS A 61 17.51 9.30 17.89
C LYS A 61 18.09 10.71 17.88
N TYR A 62 17.88 11.48 16.83
CA TYR A 62 18.52 12.76 16.60
C TYR A 62 17.46 13.86 16.64
N ASP A 63 17.70 14.87 17.47
CA ASP A 63 16.75 15.96 17.71
C ASP A 63 16.40 16.75 16.45
N HIS A 64 17.35 16.91 15.52
CA HIS A 64 17.11 17.70 14.32
C HIS A 64 16.13 17.05 13.34
N PHE A 65 15.78 15.75 13.50
CA PHE A 65 14.76 15.08 12.69
C PHE A 65 13.38 15.05 13.34
N LYS A 66 13.22 15.61 14.54
CA LYS A 66 11.94 15.56 15.27
C LYS A 66 10.77 16.18 14.53
N HIS A 67 11.02 17.22 13.76
CA HIS A 67 9.98 17.95 13.04
C HIS A 67 9.83 17.50 11.58
N PHE A 68 10.58 16.51 11.16
CA PHE A 68 10.54 15.96 9.81
C PHE A 68 9.93 14.56 9.83
N THR A 69 9.38 14.16 8.68
CA THR A 69 8.83 12.81 8.49
C THR A 69 9.62 12.07 7.42
N GLY A 70 9.24 10.82 7.17
CA GLY A 70 9.81 10.02 6.09
C GLY A 70 9.53 10.56 4.68
N LEU A 71 8.70 11.61 4.55
CA LEU A 71 8.46 12.30 3.28
C LEU A 71 9.46 13.44 3.04
N ASP A 72 10.18 13.88 4.05
CA ASP A 72 11.10 15.01 3.95
C ASP A 72 12.49 14.58 3.50
N LYS A 73 13.11 15.40 2.67
CA LYS A 73 14.41 15.11 2.07
C LYS A 73 15.49 14.80 3.11
N GLU A 74 15.51 15.52 4.21
CA GLU A 74 16.50 15.34 5.28
C GLU A 74 16.44 13.93 5.87
N VAL A 75 15.24 13.41 6.09
CA VAL A 75 15.03 12.04 6.59
C VAL A 75 15.32 11.00 5.51
N ILE A 76 14.89 11.27 4.28
CA ILE A 76 15.15 10.40 3.13
C ILE A 76 16.66 10.18 2.96
N ASP A 77 17.43 11.26 2.94
CA ASP A 77 18.90 11.20 2.79
C ASP A 77 19.55 10.40 3.92
N PHE A 78 19.10 10.62 5.16
CA PHE A 78 19.60 9.87 6.31
C PHE A 78 19.31 8.37 6.19
N LEU A 79 18.09 8.00 5.82
CA LEU A 79 17.69 6.59 5.71
C LEU A 79 18.43 5.87 4.58
N GLU A 80 18.70 6.57 3.49
CA GLU A 80 19.36 5.97 2.32
C GLU A 80 20.88 5.84 2.47
N GLU A 81 21.48 6.55 3.41
CA GLU A 81 22.93 6.65 3.56
C GLU A 81 23.63 5.31 3.75
N ASP A 82 23.11 4.45 4.63
CA ASP A 82 23.73 3.15 4.95
C ASP A 82 23.23 1.99 4.09
N GLY A 83 22.24 2.22 3.23
CA GLY A 83 21.68 1.20 2.34
C GLY A 83 20.72 0.21 2.99
N GLU A 84 20.51 0.27 4.31
CA GLU A 84 19.63 -0.68 5.02
C GLU A 84 18.19 -0.61 4.51
N VAL A 85 17.63 0.60 4.37
CA VAL A 85 16.24 0.77 3.93
C VAL A 85 16.06 0.33 2.49
N THR A 86 17.04 0.57 1.63
CA THR A 86 17.01 0.15 0.23
C THR A 86 17.00 -1.36 0.12
N LYS A 87 17.83 -2.03 0.90
CA LYS A 87 17.87 -3.50 0.96
C LYS A 87 16.55 -4.07 1.48
N PHE A 88 16.02 -3.51 2.55
CA PHE A 88 14.72 -3.91 3.10
C PHE A 88 13.63 -3.81 2.05
N LEU A 89 13.52 -2.67 1.36
CA LEU A 89 12.51 -2.45 0.34
C LEU A 89 12.69 -3.37 -0.88
N SER A 90 13.93 -3.76 -1.21
CA SER A 90 14.13 -4.71 -2.31
C SER A 90 13.41 -6.04 -2.07
N HIS A 91 13.42 -6.53 -0.85
CA HIS A 91 12.67 -7.74 -0.47
C HIS A 91 11.15 -7.50 -0.43
N VAL A 92 10.73 -6.34 0.04
CA VAL A 92 9.31 -5.95 0.04
C VAL A 92 8.78 -5.89 -1.39
N TYR A 93 9.54 -5.29 -2.30
CA TYR A 93 9.14 -5.17 -3.71
C TYR A 93 8.98 -6.55 -4.36
N GLU A 94 9.85 -7.50 -4.07
CA GLU A 94 9.72 -8.87 -4.59
C GLU A 94 8.42 -9.53 -4.12
N LEU A 95 8.12 -9.43 -2.83
CA LEU A 95 6.88 -9.96 -2.27
C LEU A 95 5.65 -9.26 -2.87
N ALA A 96 5.70 -7.94 -2.96
CA ALA A 96 4.60 -7.14 -3.49
C ALA A 96 4.35 -7.45 -4.96
N ASP A 97 5.39 -7.55 -5.79
CA ASP A 97 5.28 -7.91 -7.19
C ASP A 97 4.58 -9.25 -7.37
N ALA A 98 5.00 -10.26 -6.63
CA ALA A 98 4.41 -11.60 -6.71
C ALA A 98 2.92 -11.58 -6.32
N HIS A 99 2.59 -10.85 -5.26
CA HIS A 99 1.21 -10.80 -4.76
C HIS A 99 0.30 -9.98 -5.68
N VAL A 100 0.75 -8.81 -6.11
CA VAL A 100 -0.03 -7.93 -7.00
C VAL A 100 -0.31 -8.62 -8.34
N THR A 101 0.69 -9.23 -8.96
CA THR A 101 0.50 -9.92 -10.24
C THR A 101 -0.49 -11.07 -10.11
N ARG A 102 -0.41 -11.85 -9.04
CA ARG A 102 -1.34 -12.96 -8.81
C ARG A 102 -2.77 -12.44 -8.56
N TYR A 103 -2.93 -11.39 -7.80
CA TYR A 103 -4.25 -10.80 -7.53
C TYR A 103 -4.87 -10.18 -8.78
N MET A 104 -4.05 -9.57 -9.64
CA MET A 104 -4.53 -9.06 -10.93
C MET A 104 -5.03 -10.21 -11.82
N GLU A 105 -4.27 -11.32 -11.92
CA GLU A 105 -4.66 -12.51 -12.67
C GLU A 105 -5.98 -13.09 -12.17
N ARG A 106 -6.15 -13.13 -10.85
CA ARG A 106 -7.36 -13.68 -10.20
C ARG A 106 -8.51 -12.68 -10.14
N LYS A 107 -8.30 -11.44 -10.60
CA LYS A 107 -9.30 -10.36 -10.58
C LYS A 107 -9.79 -10.04 -9.16
N PHE A 108 -8.91 -10.15 -8.18
CA PHE A 108 -9.18 -9.72 -6.81
C PHE A 108 -9.11 -8.19 -6.75
N THR A 109 -9.84 -7.60 -5.81
CA THR A 109 -10.07 -6.16 -5.79
C THR A 109 -9.42 -5.44 -4.61
N ASN A 110 -8.87 -6.17 -3.63
CA ASN A 110 -8.29 -5.56 -2.43
C ASN A 110 -7.01 -6.26 -1.99
N LEU A 111 -5.98 -5.47 -1.69
CA LEU A 111 -4.73 -5.93 -1.10
C LEU A 111 -4.22 -4.87 -0.14
N MET A 112 -3.71 -5.27 1.03
CA MET A 112 -3.29 -4.35 2.07
C MET A 112 -1.85 -4.61 2.49
N PHE A 113 -1.07 -3.54 2.62
CA PHE A 113 0.28 -3.53 3.19
C PHE A 113 0.33 -2.49 4.31
N SER A 114 0.94 -2.85 5.43
CA SER A 114 1.15 -1.92 6.53
C SER A 114 2.61 -1.92 6.94
N PHE A 115 3.16 -0.73 7.17
CA PHE A 115 4.55 -0.54 7.59
C PHE A 115 4.57 0.14 8.95
N GLY A 116 5.18 -0.50 9.94
CA GLY A 116 5.22 0.01 11.30
C GLY A 116 6.63 0.30 11.79
N CYS A 117 6.76 1.36 12.58
CA CYS A 117 7.95 1.61 13.37
C CYS A 117 7.52 2.14 14.74
N THR A 118 8.48 2.48 15.61
CA THR A 118 8.14 2.87 16.98
C THR A 118 7.25 4.12 17.02
N GLY A 119 7.64 5.18 16.31
CA GLY A 119 6.89 6.44 16.31
C GLY A 119 5.95 6.63 15.15
N GLY A 120 6.02 5.81 14.12
CA GLY A 120 5.20 5.96 12.91
C GLY A 120 5.49 7.23 12.13
N GLN A 121 6.68 7.82 12.26
CA GLN A 121 7.01 9.13 11.73
C GLN A 121 8.04 9.12 10.61
N HIS A 122 9.06 8.26 10.69
CA HIS A 122 10.20 8.29 9.76
C HIS A 122 10.29 7.04 8.91
N ARG A 123 10.72 5.91 9.49
CA ARG A 123 11.01 4.66 8.76
C ARG A 123 9.78 4.07 8.09
N SER A 124 8.67 3.99 8.81
CA SER A 124 7.41 3.46 8.29
C SER A 124 6.84 4.34 7.17
N VAL A 125 6.91 5.66 7.34
CA VAL A 125 6.42 6.63 6.35
C VAL A 125 7.21 6.52 5.05
N TYR A 126 8.54 6.47 5.15
CA TYR A 126 9.42 6.30 4.00
C TYR A 126 9.07 5.01 3.23
N CYS A 127 8.99 3.89 3.94
CA CYS A 127 8.76 2.58 3.31
C CYS A 127 7.39 2.50 2.65
N ALA A 128 6.34 2.97 3.33
CA ALA A 128 4.99 2.97 2.78
C ALA A 128 4.90 3.83 1.51
N GLN A 129 5.50 5.03 1.56
CA GLN A 129 5.50 5.94 0.41
C GLN A 129 6.21 5.34 -0.79
N HIS A 130 7.38 4.73 -0.58
CA HIS A 130 8.16 4.15 -1.66
C HIS A 130 7.49 2.94 -2.29
N LEU A 131 6.85 2.08 -1.49
CA LEU A 131 6.09 0.96 -2.05
C LEU A 131 4.92 1.47 -2.90
N ALA A 132 4.22 2.49 -2.43
CA ALA A 132 3.10 3.07 -3.17
C ALA A 132 3.54 3.61 -4.53
N GLU A 133 4.61 4.40 -4.55
CA GLU A 133 5.14 4.97 -5.79
C GLU A 133 5.64 3.88 -6.74
N TYR A 134 6.31 2.87 -6.20
CA TYR A 134 6.80 1.72 -6.97
C TYR A 134 5.66 0.98 -7.66
N LEU A 135 4.62 0.61 -6.93
CA LEU A 135 3.49 -0.14 -7.47
C LEU A 135 2.66 0.68 -8.46
N ALA A 136 2.45 1.96 -8.16
CA ALA A 136 1.69 2.86 -9.03
C ALA A 136 2.36 3.08 -10.38
N LYS A 137 3.69 3.11 -10.43
CA LYS A 137 4.44 3.24 -11.68
C LYS A 137 4.47 1.96 -12.49
N LYS A 138 4.48 0.81 -11.81
CA LYS A 138 4.69 -0.48 -12.46
C LYS A 138 3.41 -1.14 -12.96
N TYR A 139 2.30 -0.93 -12.26
CA TYR A 139 1.05 -1.63 -12.53
C TYR A 139 -0.11 -0.68 -12.78
N ASN A 140 -1.06 -1.11 -13.61
CA ASN A 140 -2.32 -0.40 -13.82
C ASN A 140 -3.31 -0.79 -12.72
N ILE A 141 -3.12 -0.21 -11.54
CA ILE A 141 -3.90 -0.49 -10.32
C ILE A 141 -4.18 0.84 -9.61
N THR A 142 -5.13 0.81 -8.68
CA THR A 142 -5.36 1.94 -7.77
C THR A 142 -4.52 1.75 -6.53
N VAL A 143 -3.71 2.75 -6.17
CA VAL A 143 -2.88 2.72 -4.96
C VAL A 143 -3.30 3.85 -4.04
N LYS A 144 -3.64 3.51 -2.80
CA LYS A 144 -4.01 4.48 -1.76
C LYS A 144 -3.04 4.36 -0.60
N VAL A 145 -2.48 5.48 -0.17
CA VAL A 145 -1.58 5.55 0.98
C VAL A 145 -2.23 6.34 2.09
N TYR A 146 -2.14 5.81 3.31
CA TYR A 146 -2.53 6.53 4.50
C TYR A 146 -1.40 6.49 5.53
N HIS A 147 -0.73 7.63 5.73
CA HIS A 147 0.21 7.83 6.82
C HIS A 147 -0.61 8.20 8.06
N ARG A 148 -0.99 7.17 8.80
CA ARG A 148 -2.02 7.28 9.84
C ARG A 148 -1.67 8.28 10.93
N GLU A 149 -0.41 8.29 11.39
CA GLU A 149 -0.02 9.17 12.51
C GLU A 149 0.10 10.63 12.10
N GLN A 150 0.26 10.93 10.82
CA GLN A 150 0.30 12.28 10.27
C GLN A 150 -1.05 12.70 9.66
N ASP A 151 -2.00 11.79 9.55
CA ASP A 151 -3.27 11.99 8.84
C ASP A 151 -3.07 12.51 7.42
N ILE A 152 -2.13 11.91 6.69
CA ILE A 152 -1.84 12.22 5.28
C ILE A 152 -2.35 11.08 4.41
N LYS A 153 -3.25 11.40 3.47
CA LYS A 153 -3.82 10.47 2.52
C LYS A 153 -3.42 10.88 1.10
N GLN A 154 -3.01 9.89 0.30
CA GLN A 154 -2.64 10.09 -1.09
C GLN A 154 -3.24 8.97 -1.94
N GLU A 155 -3.60 9.30 -3.19
CA GLU A 155 -4.07 8.33 -4.17
C GLU A 155 -3.29 8.49 -5.47
N PHE A 156 -2.87 7.36 -6.02
CA PHE A 156 -2.09 7.30 -7.25
C PHE A 156 -2.84 6.61 -8.38
#